data_ce6e29c5edfa979274c8059bbb2b976e
#
_entry.id   ce6e29c5edfa979274c8059bbb2b976e
#
_cell.length_a   1.000
_cell.length_b   1.000
_cell.length_c   1.000
_cell.angle_alpha   90.00
_cell.angle_beta   90.00
_cell.angle_gamma   90.00
#
_symmetry.space_group_name_H-M   'P 1'
#
loop_
_entity.id
_entity.type
_entity.pdbx_description
1 polymer ?
#
loop_
_entity_poly.entity_id
_entity_poly.type
_entity_poly.pdbx_seq_one_letter_code
_entity_poly.pdbx_strand_id
1 'polypeptide(L)'
;MKKLAILLVAGSLIVSGAASGLSTARAAEEKKPSSNKMVDKDMNFMETDEDFFAYPSDMPSKADQMKALENFLKNDGKLTQAEKQSLTENYLKLLTTLENIDKTYEQIDKVTNKLTNNWEIEDKFDVLSNKNVELWNKIYDNATDEELEIEDNIEFIKSSKALTDKEKETLIKTQKEIDALVVEYDKLYNKVEKATKELNAKLDSLYEDSEKLMNKMQPLADKLGNKFKENFGCCDLYR
;
A
#
# COMPACT_ATOMS: atom_id res chain seq x y z
N MET A 1 -6.32 0.29 -17.00
CA MET A 1 -5.53 -0.94 -17.20
C MET A 1 -4.42 -0.85 -18.25
N LYS A 2 -4.35 0.18 -19.11
CA LYS A 2 -3.33 0.30 -20.18
C LYS A 2 -2.05 1.05 -19.80
N LYS A 3 -1.93 1.58 -18.59
CA LYS A 3 -0.73 2.34 -18.16
C LYS A 3 0.28 1.55 -17.31
N LEU A 4 0.02 0.27 -17.04
CA LEU A 4 0.91 -0.57 -16.21
C LEU A 4 2.10 -1.16 -16.98
N ALA A 5 2.01 -1.28 -18.30
CA ALA A 5 3.05 -1.93 -19.08
C ALA A 5 4.32 -1.08 -19.27
N ILE A 6 4.21 0.23 -19.20
CA ILE A 6 5.35 1.15 -19.40
C ILE A 6 6.18 1.35 -18.13
N LEU A 7 5.62 1.08 -16.95
CA LEU A 7 6.29 1.27 -15.65
C LEU A 7 7.13 0.07 -15.18
N LEU A 8 7.04 -1.07 -15.86
CA LEU A 8 7.79 -2.29 -15.50
C LEU A 8 9.25 -2.31 -15.96
N VAL A 9 9.68 -1.33 -16.75
CA VAL A 9 11.07 -1.24 -17.23
C VAL A 9 11.93 -0.30 -16.39
N ALA A 10 11.32 0.55 -15.59
CA ALA A 10 12.03 1.46 -14.70
C ALA A 10 11.85 1.04 -13.24
N GLY A 11 12.61 0.05 -12.83
CA GLY A 11 12.89 -0.22 -11.42
C GLY A 11 11.68 -0.52 -10.53
N SER A 12 11.62 -1.73 -10.02
CA SER A 12 11.04 -2.11 -8.73
C SER A 12 9.98 -1.15 -8.18
N LEU A 13 8.75 -1.23 -8.65
CA LEU A 13 7.62 -0.55 -8.04
C LEU A 13 6.61 -1.57 -7.51
N ILE A 14 6.85 -1.95 -6.25
CA ILE A 14 5.86 -1.82 -5.19
C ILE A 14 4.63 -2.69 -5.38
N VAL A 15 4.68 -3.83 -4.79
CA VAL A 15 3.48 -4.49 -4.30
C VAL A 15 3.53 -4.62 -2.78
N SER A 16 3.79 -3.53 -2.10
CA SER A 16 3.48 -3.36 -0.67
C SER A 16 2.20 -2.54 -0.45
N GLY A 17 1.30 -2.51 -1.45
CA GLY A 17 0.10 -1.67 -1.41
C GLY A 17 -1.22 -2.39 -1.66
N ALA A 18 -1.28 -3.72 -1.60
CA ALA A 18 -2.53 -4.42 -1.90
C ALA A 18 -3.59 -4.37 -0.79
N ALA A 19 -3.27 -3.83 0.38
CA ALA A 19 -4.24 -3.71 1.47
C ALA A 19 -4.84 -2.30 1.65
N SER A 20 -4.31 -1.27 0.97
CA SER A 20 -4.80 0.11 1.15
C SER A 20 -5.30 0.80 -0.11
N GLY A 21 -5.50 0.08 -1.21
CA GLY A 21 -5.79 0.63 -2.54
C GLY A 21 -7.25 0.82 -2.93
N LEU A 22 -8.22 0.59 -2.07
CA LEU A 22 -9.65 0.61 -2.46
C LEU A 22 -10.41 1.92 -2.17
N SER A 23 -9.80 2.93 -1.59
CA SER A 23 -10.52 4.17 -1.25
C SER A 23 -10.15 5.44 -2.02
N THR A 24 -9.27 5.40 -3.02
CA THR A 24 -8.85 6.62 -3.75
C THR A 24 -9.14 6.65 -5.25
N ALA A 25 -10.08 5.85 -5.75
CA ALA A 25 -10.50 5.87 -7.16
C ALA A 25 -11.64 6.86 -7.44
N ARG A 26 -11.73 7.99 -6.72
CA ARG A 26 -12.77 8.99 -6.98
C ARG A 26 -12.31 10.43 -6.74
N ALA A 27 -11.25 10.86 -7.40
CA ALA A 27 -10.99 12.28 -7.69
C ALA A 27 -9.70 12.46 -8.48
N ALA A 28 -9.73 12.34 -9.79
CA ALA A 28 -8.75 12.98 -10.67
C ALA A 28 -9.34 13.12 -12.07
N GLU A 29 -10.27 14.02 -12.21
CA GLU A 29 -10.52 14.70 -13.47
C GLU A 29 -9.80 16.05 -13.46
N GLU A 30 -9.08 16.30 -14.57
CA GLU A 30 -8.48 17.57 -14.96
C GLU A 30 -7.25 18.11 -14.19
N LYS A 31 -6.07 17.87 -14.80
CA LYS A 31 -5.20 18.97 -15.30
C LYS A 31 -4.01 18.38 -16.05
N LYS A 32 -3.88 18.74 -17.35
CA LYS A 32 -2.66 18.58 -18.13
C LYS A 32 -1.53 19.40 -17.51
N PRO A 33 -0.33 18.87 -17.37
CA PRO A 33 0.88 19.67 -17.31
C PRO A 33 1.64 19.61 -18.63
N SER A 34 2.03 20.79 -19.05
CA SER A 34 2.90 21.09 -20.16
C SER A 34 4.30 20.50 -19.96
N SER A 35 4.89 20.18 -21.12
CA SER A 35 6.26 19.75 -21.33
C SER A 35 7.33 20.58 -20.59
N ASN A 36 8.36 19.93 -20.14
CA ASN A 36 9.78 20.17 -20.32
C ASN A 36 10.64 20.03 -19.06
N LYS A 37 11.65 19.18 -19.27
CA LYS A 37 13.05 19.30 -18.83
C LYS A 37 13.45 18.74 -17.46
N MET A 38 14.53 18.03 -17.60
CA MET A 38 15.60 17.65 -16.69
C MET A 38 15.45 16.33 -15.99
N VAL A 39 16.13 15.35 -16.60
CA VAL A 39 16.71 14.23 -15.91
C VAL A 39 17.81 14.80 -15.02
N ASP A 40 17.50 15.02 -13.76
CA ASP A 40 18.49 15.27 -12.73
C ASP A 40 19.15 13.96 -12.31
N LYS A 41 20.46 13.96 -12.33
CA LYS A 41 21.38 12.84 -12.09
C LYS A 41 21.49 12.42 -10.63
N ASP A 42 20.55 12.84 -9.78
CA ASP A 42 20.52 12.54 -8.34
C ASP A 42 19.17 11.93 -7.94
N MET A 43 18.74 10.87 -8.64
CA MET A 43 17.77 9.98 -8.02
C MET A 43 18.51 9.11 -6.99
N ASN A 44 18.72 9.70 -5.81
CA ASN A 44 18.85 8.91 -4.61
C ASN A 44 17.63 7.98 -4.56
N PHE A 45 17.89 6.71 -4.68
CA PHE A 45 16.98 5.64 -4.39
C PHE A 45 16.31 6.00 -3.06
N MET A 46 15.04 6.39 -3.09
CA MET A 46 14.25 6.43 -1.87
C MET A 46 14.29 5.00 -1.34
N GLU A 47 15.09 4.81 -0.30
CA GLU A 47 14.91 3.69 0.62
C GLU A 47 13.41 3.70 0.90
N THR A 48 12.74 2.65 0.46
CA THR A 48 11.35 2.41 0.83
C THR A 48 11.37 2.34 2.35
N ASP A 49 10.78 3.36 2.99
CA ASP A 49 10.54 3.33 4.42
C ASP A 49 9.62 2.11 4.70
N GLU A 50 10.23 0.94 4.83
CA GLU A 50 9.57 -0.27 5.37
C GLU A 50 9.03 -0.01 6.78
N ASP A 51 9.48 1.08 7.40
CA ASP A 51 9.04 1.52 8.72
C ASP A 51 7.68 2.24 8.75
N PHE A 52 7.05 2.52 7.59
CA PHE A 52 5.80 3.28 7.58
C PHE A 52 4.59 2.50 8.14
N PHE A 53 4.68 1.17 8.24
CA PHE A 53 3.66 0.30 8.85
C PHE A 53 4.17 -0.56 10.01
N ALA A 54 5.42 -0.38 10.41
CA ALA A 54 5.87 -0.97 11.66
C ALA A 54 5.16 -0.26 12.80
N TYR A 55 4.05 -0.83 13.27
CA TYR A 55 3.55 -0.49 14.62
C TYR A 55 4.77 -0.57 15.56
N PRO A 56 5.08 0.48 16.32
CA PRO A 56 6.19 0.42 17.24
C PRO A 56 6.00 -0.83 18.10
N SER A 57 7.02 -1.70 18.13
CA SER A 57 7.03 -2.92 18.97
C SER A 57 6.80 -2.62 20.45
N ASP A 58 6.79 -1.35 20.80
CA ASP A 58 6.70 -0.79 22.15
C ASP A 58 5.33 -0.17 22.45
N MET A 59 4.27 -0.43 21.66
CA MET A 59 2.93 0.04 22.05
C MET A 59 2.52 -0.57 23.39
N PRO A 60 2.09 0.26 24.37
CA PRO A 60 1.62 -0.24 25.65
C PRO A 60 0.48 -1.25 25.46
N SER A 61 0.47 -2.30 26.28
CA SER A 61 -0.62 -3.27 26.22
C SER A 61 -1.98 -2.60 26.42
N LYS A 62 -3.04 -3.20 25.89
CA LYS A 62 -4.42 -2.74 26.11
C LYS A 62 -4.72 -2.51 27.60
N ALA A 63 -4.20 -3.37 28.48
CA ALA A 63 -4.35 -3.22 29.93
C ALA A 63 -3.63 -1.97 30.46
N ASP A 64 -2.42 -1.70 29.96
CA ASP A 64 -1.66 -0.50 30.36
C ASP A 64 -2.31 0.77 29.84
N GLN A 65 -2.84 0.77 28.63
CA GLN A 65 -3.57 1.91 28.05
C GLN A 65 -4.85 2.19 28.85
N MET A 66 -5.61 1.16 29.24
CA MET A 66 -6.80 1.31 30.08
C MET A 66 -6.44 1.87 31.47
N LYS A 67 -5.38 1.37 32.09
CA LYS A 67 -4.89 1.88 33.37
C LYS A 67 -4.41 3.32 33.27
N ALA A 68 -3.76 3.69 32.17
CA ALA A 68 -3.36 5.09 31.93
C ALA A 68 -4.58 6.00 31.80
N LEU A 69 -5.63 5.57 31.07
CA LEU A 69 -6.88 6.31 30.95
C LEU A 69 -7.58 6.46 32.31
N GLU A 70 -7.71 5.41 33.10
CA GLU A 70 -8.32 5.47 34.43
C GLU A 70 -7.58 6.45 35.34
N ASN A 71 -6.24 6.41 35.35
CA ASN A 71 -5.42 7.34 36.13
C ASN A 71 -5.59 8.79 35.66
N PHE A 72 -5.67 9.01 34.35
CA PHE A 72 -5.92 10.34 33.79
C PHE A 72 -7.28 10.88 34.23
N LEU A 73 -8.34 10.08 34.10
CA LEU A 73 -9.72 10.47 34.43
C LEU A 73 -9.96 10.64 35.93
N LYS A 74 -9.21 9.91 36.77
CA LYS A 74 -9.34 10.02 38.22
C LYS A 74 -9.08 11.45 38.73
N ASN A 75 -8.15 12.16 38.12
CA ASN A 75 -7.73 13.48 38.48
C ASN A 75 -8.41 14.58 37.64
N ASP A 76 -9.24 14.21 36.68
CA ASP A 76 -9.96 15.18 35.86
C ASP A 76 -11.24 15.67 36.55
N GLY A 77 -11.44 16.97 36.52
CA GLY A 77 -12.65 17.63 37.06
C GLY A 77 -13.62 18.13 35.99
N LYS A 78 -13.31 17.94 34.68
CA LYS A 78 -14.09 18.49 33.56
C LYS A 78 -15.26 17.60 33.15
N LEU A 79 -15.13 16.29 33.38
CA LEU A 79 -16.14 15.28 33.02
C LEU A 79 -16.95 14.88 34.27
N THR A 80 -18.24 14.67 34.05
CA THR A 80 -19.10 13.99 35.03
C THR A 80 -18.75 12.53 35.14
N GLN A 81 -19.20 11.84 36.19
CA GLN A 81 -18.95 10.43 36.39
C GLN A 81 -19.53 9.58 35.24
N ALA A 82 -20.73 9.94 34.76
CA ALA A 82 -21.35 9.25 33.61
C ALA A 82 -20.54 9.43 32.31
N GLU A 83 -19.99 10.62 32.06
CA GLU A 83 -19.12 10.89 30.91
C GLU A 83 -17.81 10.13 31.00
N LYS A 84 -17.18 10.05 32.19
CA LYS A 84 -15.97 9.25 32.41
C LYS A 84 -16.23 7.77 32.13
N GLN A 85 -17.33 7.23 32.61
CA GLN A 85 -17.72 5.86 32.35
C GLN A 85 -17.93 5.62 30.84
N SER A 86 -18.70 6.48 30.17
CA SER A 86 -18.94 6.40 28.74
C SER A 86 -17.64 6.44 27.94
N LEU A 87 -16.70 7.33 28.29
CA LEU A 87 -15.40 7.43 27.64
C LEU A 87 -14.59 6.15 27.84
N THR A 88 -14.52 5.64 29.06
CA THR A 88 -13.80 4.42 29.39
C THR A 88 -14.34 3.21 28.61
N GLU A 89 -15.67 3.04 28.57
CA GLU A 89 -16.32 1.96 27.83
C GLU A 89 -16.07 2.03 26.33
N ASN A 90 -16.18 3.24 25.72
CA ASN A 90 -15.95 3.41 24.28
C ASN A 90 -14.47 3.24 23.95
N TYR A 91 -13.55 3.70 24.80
CA TYR A 91 -12.11 3.51 24.60
C TYR A 91 -11.72 2.02 24.66
N LEU A 92 -12.24 1.26 25.62
CA LEU A 92 -12.04 -0.17 25.71
C LEU A 92 -12.55 -0.90 24.44
N LYS A 93 -13.73 -0.50 23.94
CA LYS A 93 -14.27 -1.05 22.68
C LYS A 93 -13.36 -0.69 21.50
N LEU A 94 -12.87 0.55 21.43
CA LEU A 94 -11.95 0.97 20.38
C LEU A 94 -10.68 0.12 20.37
N LEU A 95 -10.02 -0.03 21.53
CA LEU A 95 -8.82 -0.87 21.65
C LEU A 95 -9.09 -2.32 21.22
N THR A 96 -10.27 -2.85 21.56
CA THR A 96 -10.66 -4.20 21.14
C THR A 96 -10.91 -4.28 19.63
N THR A 97 -11.48 -3.24 19.04
CA THR A 97 -11.69 -3.17 17.59
C THR A 97 -10.35 -3.11 16.85
N LEU A 98 -9.40 -2.29 17.32
CA LEU A 98 -8.05 -2.20 16.76
C LEU A 98 -7.32 -3.55 16.83
N GLU A 99 -7.37 -4.24 17.98
CA GLU A 99 -6.81 -5.59 18.13
C GLU A 99 -7.45 -6.61 17.15
N ASN A 100 -8.74 -6.47 16.84
CA ASN A 100 -9.40 -7.31 15.85
C ASN A 100 -9.01 -6.96 14.41
N ILE A 101 -8.73 -5.68 14.12
CA ILE A 101 -8.17 -5.24 12.83
C ILE A 101 -6.82 -5.93 12.62
N ASP A 102 -5.90 -5.84 13.58
CA ASP A 102 -4.57 -6.46 13.50
C ASP A 102 -4.66 -7.98 13.26
N LYS A 103 -5.48 -8.67 14.05
CA LYS A 103 -5.71 -10.11 13.88
C LYS A 103 -6.31 -10.46 12.52
N THR A 104 -7.10 -9.56 11.94
CA THR A 104 -7.70 -9.81 10.62
C THR A 104 -6.66 -9.60 9.53
N TYR A 105 -5.77 -8.61 9.65
CA TYR A 105 -4.60 -8.47 8.77
C TYR A 105 -3.69 -9.69 8.82
N GLU A 106 -3.34 -10.17 10.02
CA GLU A 106 -2.55 -11.40 10.15
C GLU A 106 -3.19 -12.62 9.45
N GLN A 107 -4.54 -12.70 9.45
CA GLN A 107 -5.25 -13.77 8.76
C GLN A 107 -5.18 -13.59 7.24
N ILE A 108 -5.32 -12.35 6.74
CA ILE A 108 -5.16 -12.03 5.32
C ILE A 108 -3.75 -12.39 4.86
N ASP A 109 -2.72 -11.97 5.59
CA ASP A 109 -1.32 -12.25 5.26
C ASP A 109 -1.04 -13.76 5.22
N LYS A 110 -1.53 -14.51 6.21
CA LYS A 110 -1.40 -15.97 6.21
C LYS A 110 -2.05 -16.63 5.01
N VAL A 111 -3.23 -16.18 4.60
CA VAL A 111 -3.94 -16.69 3.42
C VAL A 111 -3.19 -16.31 2.15
N THR A 112 -2.77 -15.07 2.04
CA THR A 112 -2.05 -14.52 0.89
C THR A 112 -0.73 -15.25 0.70
N ASN A 113 0.11 -15.30 1.72
CA ASN A 113 1.42 -15.95 1.68
C ASN A 113 1.33 -17.43 1.33
N LYS A 114 0.30 -18.13 1.84
CA LYS A 114 0.05 -19.53 1.49
C LYS A 114 -0.35 -19.71 0.03
N LEU A 115 -1.14 -18.81 -0.55
CA LEU A 115 -1.61 -18.91 -1.92
C LEU A 115 -0.55 -18.51 -2.94
N THR A 116 0.28 -17.54 -2.59
CA THR A 116 1.30 -16.95 -3.48
C THR A 116 2.68 -17.55 -3.30
N ASN A 117 2.86 -18.45 -2.33
CA ASN A 117 4.18 -18.94 -1.92
C ASN A 117 5.14 -17.78 -1.61
N ASN A 118 4.69 -16.85 -0.74
CA ASN A 118 5.40 -15.62 -0.40
C ASN A 118 5.76 -14.77 -1.64
N TRP A 119 4.84 -14.73 -2.60
CA TRP A 119 5.01 -13.96 -3.83
C TRP A 119 6.25 -14.34 -4.66
N GLU A 120 6.63 -15.62 -4.67
CA GLU A 120 7.76 -16.14 -5.47
C GLU A 120 7.72 -15.70 -6.95
N ILE A 121 6.54 -15.35 -7.46
CA ILE A 121 6.36 -14.84 -8.83
C ILE A 121 7.03 -13.48 -9.03
N GLU A 122 7.11 -12.65 -7.98
CA GLU A 122 7.75 -11.33 -8.03
C GLU A 122 9.26 -11.47 -8.18
N ASP A 123 9.88 -12.41 -7.48
CA ASP A 123 11.30 -12.72 -7.66
C ASP A 123 11.61 -13.13 -9.09
N LYS A 124 10.69 -13.88 -9.73
CA LYS A 124 10.85 -14.27 -11.14
C LYS A 124 10.73 -13.07 -12.08
N PHE A 125 9.83 -12.12 -11.78
CA PHE A 125 9.73 -10.87 -12.52
C PHE A 125 11.01 -10.07 -12.43
N ASP A 126 11.58 -9.91 -11.25
CA ASP A 126 12.81 -9.16 -11.02
C ASP A 126 13.98 -9.76 -11.77
N VAL A 127 14.12 -11.08 -11.74
CA VAL A 127 15.15 -11.78 -12.49
C VAL A 127 15.01 -11.55 -14.00
N LEU A 128 13.80 -11.63 -14.55
CA LEU A 128 13.58 -11.43 -15.99
C LEU A 128 13.71 -9.96 -16.39
N SER A 129 13.21 -9.02 -15.58
CA SER A 129 13.31 -7.59 -15.85
C SER A 129 14.76 -7.12 -15.86
N ASN A 130 15.58 -7.64 -14.96
CA ASN A 130 17.00 -7.30 -14.87
C ASN A 130 17.87 -7.99 -15.93
N LYS A 131 17.40 -9.04 -16.55
CA LYS A 131 18.20 -9.88 -17.44
C LYS A 131 18.74 -9.17 -18.68
N ASN A 132 18.06 -8.16 -19.19
CA ASN A 132 18.41 -7.50 -20.44
C ASN A 132 18.35 -5.95 -20.33
N VAL A 133 18.62 -5.41 -19.15
CA VAL A 133 18.57 -3.95 -18.89
C VAL A 133 19.43 -3.17 -19.89
N GLU A 134 20.63 -3.68 -20.22
CA GLU A 134 21.52 -3.02 -21.16
C GLU A 134 20.91 -2.90 -22.57
N LEU A 135 20.17 -3.92 -23.01
CA LEU A 135 19.51 -3.90 -24.32
C LEU A 135 18.30 -2.94 -24.32
N TRP A 136 17.57 -2.89 -23.21
CA TRP A 136 16.49 -1.92 -23.04
C TRP A 136 17.02 -0.47 -23.02
N ASN A 137 18.08 -0.22 -22.26
CA ASN A 137 18.72 1.09 -22.28
C ASN A 137 19.19 1.48 -23.70
N LYS A 138 19.76 0.52 -24.44
CA LYS A 138 20.17 0.75 -25.81
C LYS A 138 19.00 1.12 -26.75
N ILE A 139 17.80 0.56 -26.54
CA ILE A 139 16.59 0.98 -27.29
C ILE A 139 16.20 2.39 -26.88
N TYR A 140 15.99 2.65 -25.58
CA TYR A 140 15.48 3.93 -25.08
C TYR A 140 16.41 5.10 -25.41
N ASP A 141 17.72 4.90 -25.33
CA ASP A 141 18.73 5.92 -25.65
C ASP A 141 18.73 6.32 -27.13
N ASN A 142 18.16 5.49 -28.02
CA ASN A 142 18.18 5.68 -29.46
C ASN A 142 16.76 5.72 -30.09
N ALA A 143 15.71 5.61 -29.28
CA ALA A 143 14.34 5.65 -29.80
C ALA A 143 13.95 7.07 -30.22
N THR A 144 13.18 7.18 -31.30
CA THR A 144 12.52 8.40 -31.72
C THR A 144 11.23 8.62 -30.90
N ASP A 145 10.72 9.87 -30.91
CA ASP A 145 9.44 10.18 -30.24
C ASP A 145 8.30 9.29 -30.77
N GLU A 146 8.29 8.99 -32.06
CA GLU A 146 7.29 8.12 -32.69
C GLU A 146 7.41 6.65 -32.22
N GLU A 147 8.64 6.15 -32.04
CA GLU A 147 8.89 4.80 -31.51
C GLU A 147 8.49 4.68 -30.04
N LEU A 148 8.66 5.76 -29.24
CA LEU A 148 8.25 5.79 -27.84
C LEU A 148 6.72 5.78 -27.62
N GLU A 149 5.93 6.09 -28.68
CA GLU A 149 4.46 5.99 -28.65
C GLU A 149 3.96 4.55 -28.85
N ILE A 150 4.82 3.60 -29.21
CA ILE A 150 4.43 2.19 -29.39
C ILE A 150 4.12 1.57 -28.04
N GLU A 151 2.85 1.20 -27.81
CA GLU A 151 2.40 0.60 -26.54
C GLU A 151 2.80 -0.89 -26.41
N ASP A 152 2.94 -1.61 -27.50
CA ASP A 152 3.29 -3.04 -27.50
C ASP A 152 4.81 -3.23 -27.45
N ASN A 153 5.31 -3.80 -26.37
CA ASN A 153 6.75 -3.98 -26.14
C ASN A 153 7.42 -4.82 -27.26
N ILE A 154 6.74 -5.84 -27.80
CA ILE A 154 7.31 -6.67 -28.86
C ILE A 154 7.38 -5.88 -30.17
N GLU A 155 6.38 -5.07 -30.45
CA GLU A 155 6.37 -4.19 -31.61
C GLU A 155 7.44 -3.10 -31.48
N PHE A 156 7.58 -2.51 -30.29
CA PHE A 156 8.63 -1.55 -29.98
C PHE A 156 10.04 -2.13 -30.17
N ILE A 157 10.30 -3.35 -29.66
CA ILE A 157 11.57 -4.06 -29.88
C ILE A 157 11.83 -4.28 -31.37
N LYS A 158 10.82 -4.70 -32.13
CA LYS A 158 10.95 -4.95 -33.58
C LYS A 158 11.25 -3.70 -34.38
N SER A 159 10.63 -2.56 -34.02
CA SER A 159 10.82 -1.28 -34.71
C SER A 159 12.21 -0.69 -34.49
N SER A 160 12.81 -0.96 -33.34
CA SER A 160 14.11 -0.38 -32.96
C SER A 160 15.22 -0.65 -34.00
N LYS A 161 15.90 0.41 -34.39
CA LYS A 161 17.08 0.36 -35.28
C LYS A 161 18.38 0.18 -34.50
N ALA A 162 18.33 0.35 -33.18
CA ALA A 162 19.50 0.28 -32.31
C ALA A 162 19.96 -1.16 -32.04
N LEU A 163 19.10 -2.16 -32.25
CA LEU A 163 19.38 -3.55 -31.94
C LEU A 163 19.66 -4.37 -33.23
N THR A 164 20.56 -5.34 -33.09
CA THR A 164 20.73 -6.41 -34.07
C THR A 164 19.57 -7.41 -33.99
N ASP A 165 19.34 -8.20 -35.03
CA ASP A 165 18.30 -9.21 -35.08
C ASP A 165 18.40 -10.21 -33.90
N LYS A 166 19.63 -10.63 -33.55
CA LYS A 166 19.88 -11.53 -32.42
C LYS A 166 19.51 -10.88 -31.04
N GLU A 167 19.80 -9.59 -30.89
CA GLU A 167 19.42 -8.85 -29.67
C GLU A 167 17.90 -8.72 -29.59
N LYS A 168 17.22 -8.41 -30.70
CA LYS A 168 15.76 -8.38 -30.78
C LYS A 168 15.13 -9.73 -30.40
N GLU A 169 15.63 -10.84 -30.98
CA GLU A 169 15.16 -12.18 -30.63
C GLU A 169 15.30 -12.47 -29.14
N THR A 170 16.41 -12.04 -28.51
CA THR A 170 16.66 -12.22 -27.08
C THR A 170 15.67 -11.46 -26.26
N LEU A 171 15.43 -10.17 -26.56
CA LEU A 171 14.46 -9.33 -25.85
C LEU A 171 13.02 -9.84 -26.03
N ILE A 172 12.63 -10.19 -27.27
CA ILE A 172 11.29 -10.74 -27.56
C ILE A 172 11.03 -12.01 -26.77
N LYS A 173 12.05 -12.88 -26.64
CA LYS A 173 11.94 -14.10 -25.83
C LYS A 173 11.68 -13.75 -24.36
N THR A 174 12.48 -12.85 -23.78
CA THR A 174 12.30 -12.41 -22.39
C THR A 174 10.96 -11.72 -22.19
N GLN A 175 10.53 -10.85 -23.11
CA GLN A 175 9.22 -10.19 -23.02
C GLN A 175 8.07 -11.20 -22.99
N LYS A 176 8.11 -12.24 -23.82
CA LYS A 176 7.11 -13.32 -23.80
C LYS A 176 7.10 -14.11 -22.48
N GLU A 177 8.27 -14.31 -21.87
CA GLU A 177 8.37 -14.91 -20.55
C GLU A 177 7.73 -14.00 -19.48
N ILE A 178 7.96 -12.68 -19.56
CA ILE A 178 7.31 -11.67 -18.71
C ILE A 178 5.80 -11.66 -18.92
N ASP A 179 5.31 -11.63 -20.15
CA ASP A 179 3.87 -11.63 -20.47
C ASP A 179 3.17 -12.88 -19.91
N ALA A 180 3.84 -14.03 -19.94
CA ALA A 180 3.33 -15.27 -19.35
C ALA A 180 3.24 -15.17 -17.81
N LEU A 181 4.23 -14.53 -17.16
CA LEU A 181 4.18 -14.28 -15.71
C LEU A 181 3.08 -13.29 -15.33
N VAL A 182 2.80 -12.26 -16.14
CA VAL A 182 1.66 -11.34 -15.92
C VAL A 182 0.36 -12.12 -15.86
N VAL A 183 0.13 -13.04 -16.79
CA VAL A 183 -1.08 -13.89 -16.79
C VAL A 183 -1.14 -14.81 -15.56
N GLU A 184 -0.01 -15.30 -15.09
CA GLU A 184 0.06 -16.11 -13.87
C GLU A 184 -0.21 -15.26 -12.63
N TYR A 185 0.38 -14.08 -12.56
CA TYR A 185 0.16 -13.10 -11.49
C TYR A 185 -1.31 -12.71 -11.36
N ASP A 186 -1.97 -12.38 -12.48
CA ASP A 186 -3.41 -12.06 -12.48
C ASP A 186 -4.27 -13.21 -11.94
N LYS A 187 -3.91 -14.46 -12.25
CA LYS A 187 -4.62 -15.63 -11.70
C LYS A 187 -4.40 -15.78 -10.20
N LEU A 188 -3.17 -15.55 -9.73
CA LEU A 188 -2.86 -15.58 -8.30
C LEU A 188 -3.58 -14.45 -7.55
N TYR A 189 -3.52 -13.23 -8.09
CA TYR A 189 -4.22 -12.09 -7.53
C TYR A 189 -5.73 -12.36 -7.37
N ASN A 190 -6.39 -12.84 -8.43
CA ASN A 190 -7.80 -13.20 -8.39
C ASN A 190 -8.11 -14.32 -7.37
N LYS A 191 -7.19 -15.25 -7.13
CA LYS A 191 -7.35 -16.28 -6.09
C LYS A 191 -7.25 -15.67 -4.69
N VAL A 192 -6.28 -14.78 -4.47
CA VAL A 192 -6.10 -14.07 -3.20
C VAL A 192 -7.33 -13.21 -2.91
N GLU A 193 -7.77 -12.40 -3.88
CA GLU A 193 -8.97 -11.56 -3.74
C GLU A 193 -10.20 -12.37 -3.32
N LYS A 194 -10.45 -13.49 -3.98
CA LYS A 194 -11.56 -14.39 -3.63
C LYS A 194 -11.42 -14.99 -2.22
N ALA A 195 -10.21 -15.40 -1.86
CA ALA A 195 -9.94 -16.07 -0.58
C ALA A 195 -9.99 -15.09 0.60
N THR A 196 -9.66 -13.82 0.36
CA THR A 196 -9.62 -12.78 1.41
C THR A 196 -10.88 -11.91 1.44
N LYS A 197 -11.83 -12.12 0.52
CA LYS A 197 -13.03 -11.28 0.37
C LYS A 197 -13.82 -11.09 1.68
N GLU A 198 -14.05 -12.16 2.42
CA GLU A 198 -14.79 -12.10 3.69
C GLU A 198 -13.97 -11.39 4.78
N LEU A 199 -12.65 -11.59 4.79
CA LEU A 199 -11.75 -10.91 5.72
C LEU A 199 -11.68 -9.41 5.43
N ASN A 200 -11.63 -9.02 4.16
CA ASN A 200 -11.66 -7.61 3.75
C ASN A 200 -13.00 -6.95 4.13
N ALA A 201 -14.14 -7.61 3.88
CA ALA A 201 -15.44 -7.11 4.32
C ALA A 201 -15.53 -6.97 5.85
N LYS A 202 -14.89 -7.87 6.60
CA LYS A 202 -14.76 -7.76 8.05
C LYS A 202 -13.89 -6.57 8.46
N LEU A 203 -12.78 -6.32 7.76
CA LEU A 203 -11.95 -5.14 7.99
C LEU A 203 -12.73 -3.85 7.79
N ASP A 204 -13.46 -3.72 6.68
CA ASP A 204 -14.30 -2.56 6.39
C ASP A 204 -15.28 -2.29 7.53
N SER A 205 -15.96 -3.33 8.03
CA SER A 205 -16.86 -3.22 9.18
C SER A 205 -16.16 -2.79 10.47
N LEU A 206 -14.95 -3.31 10.73
CA LEU A 206 -14.16 -2.95 11.91
C LEU A 206 -13.69 -1.49 11.83
N TYR A 207 -13.30 -1.01 10.65
CA TYR A 207 -12.95 0.40 10.44
C TYR A 207 -14.14 1.33 10.66
N GLU A 208 -15.32 0.99 10.10
CA GLU A 208 -16.54 1.75 10.38
C GLU A 208 -16.88 1.79 11.87
N ASP A 209 -16.71 0.68 12.59
CA ASP A 209 -16.98 0.63 14.02
C ASP A 209 -15.96 1.44 14.81
N SER A 210 -14.68 1.43 14.43
CA SER A 210 -13.66 2.27 15.03
C SER A 210 -13.96 3.76 14.85
N GLU A 211 -14.36 4.17 13.65
CA GLU A 211 -14.76 5.55 13.35
C GLU A 211 -15.97 6.00 14.20
N LYS A 212 -17.02 5.13 14.28
CA LYS A 212 -18.19 5.41 15.12
C LYS A 212 -17.83 5.59 16.59
N LEU A 213 -16.87 4.79 17.11
CA LEU A 213 -16.40 4.89 18.48
C LEU A 213 -15.60 6.19 18.70
N MET A 214 -14.70 6.52 17.77
CA MET A 214 -13.95 7.79 17.83
C MET A 214 -14.89 9.01 17.81
N ASN A 215 -15.88 9.01 16.92
CA ASN A 215 -16.88 10.08 16.85
C ASN A 215 -17.70 10.22 18.14
N LYS A 216 -18.00 9.12 18.84
CA LYS A 216 -18.66 9.16 20.15
C LYS A 216 -17.77 9.73 21.26
N MET A 217 -16.46 9.47 21.18
CA MET A 217 -15.50 9.95 22.18
C MET A 217 -15.06 11.40 21.94
N GLN A 218 -15.11 11.87 20.68
CA GLN A 218 -14.62 13.20 20.29
C GLN A 218 -15.14 14.34 21.16
N PRO A 219 -16.46 14.46 21.47
CA PRO A 219 -16.95 15.56 22.32
C PRO A 219 -16.40 15.52 23.75
N LEU A 220 -16.10 14.33 24.26
CA LEU A 220 -15.51 14.15 25.59
C LEU A 220 -14.01 14.45 25.57
N ALA A 221 -13.32 14.03 24.51
CA ALA A 221 -11.92 14.34 24.26
C ALA A 221 -11.69 15.85 24.14
N ASP A 222 -12.59 16.56 23.47
CA ASP A 222 -12.52 18.03 23.33
C ASP A 222 -12.70 18.75 24.68
N LYS A 223 -13.57 18.26 25.56
CA LYS A 223 -13.69 18.79 26.95
C LYS A 223 -12.39 18.59 27.73
N LEU A 224 -11.72 17.45 27.56
CA LEU A 224 -10.45 17.12 28.22
C LEU A 224 -9.28 17.97 27.69
N GLY A 225 -9.30 18.27 26.38
CA GLY A 225 -8.33 19.14 25.71
C GLY A 225 -7.06 18.42 25.25
N ASN A 226 -6.05 19.20 24.88
CA ASN A 226 -4.84 18.68 24.20
C ASN A 226 -4.11 17.56 24.95
N LYS A 227 -4.03 17.64 26.28
CA LYS A 227 -3.38 16.60 27.09
C LYS A 227 -3.99 15.21 26.90
N PHE A 228 -5.31 15.12 26.65
CA PHE A 228 -5.94 13.85 26.33
C PHE A 228 -5.56 13.40 24.93
N LYS A 229 -5.59 14.29 23.96
CA LYS A 229 -5.22 14.00 22.57
C LYS A 229 -3.76 13.53 22.45
N GLU A 230 -2.84 14.17 23.15
CA GLU A 230 -1.42 13.81 23.17
C GLU A 230 -1.16 12.43 23.81
N ASN A 231 -1.90 12.08 24.86
CA ASN A 231 -1.66 10.82 25.59
C ASN A 231 -2.41 9.62 25.03
N PHE A 232 -3.55 9.82 24.36
CA PHE A 232 -4.44 8.74 23.94
C PHE A 232 -4.71 8.73 22.44
N GLY A 233 -4.09 9.62 21.67
CA GLY A 233 -3.91 9.58 20.21
C GLY A 233 -5.12 9.28 19.31
N CYS A 234 -6.33 9.21 19.87
CA CYS A 234 -7.49 8.69 19.15
C CYS A 234 -7.95 9.55 17.96
N CYS A 235 -7.38 10.75 17.76
CA CYS A 235 -7.92 11.72 16.79
C CYS A 235 -6.99 12.02 15.61
N ASP A 236 -5.75 11.54 15.60
CA ASP A 236 -4.77 11.83 14.53
C ASP A 236 -4.37 10.61 13.68
N LEU A 237 -4.94 9.42 13.95
CA LEU A 237 -4.60 8.20 13.21
C LEU A 237 -5.06 8.18 11.74
N TYR A 238 -5.77 9.22 11.28
CA TYR A 238 -6.30 9.32 9.90
C TYR A 238 -6.22 10.74 9.31
N ARG A 239 -5.18 11.50 9.65
CA ARG A 239 -4.87 12.74 8.91
C ARG A 239 -3.69 12.58 7.98
#